data_18d859da900de519f3fcf07902b59c24
#
_entry.id   18d859da900de519f3fcf07902b59c24
#
_cell.length_a   1.000
_cell.length_b   1.000
_cell.length_c   1.000
_cell.angle_alpha   90.00
_cell.angle_beta   90.00
_cell.angle_gamma   90.00
#
_symmetry.space_group_name_H-M   'P 1'
#
loop_
_entity.id
_entity.type
_entity.pdbx_description
1 polymer ?
#
loop_
_entity_poly.entity_id
_entity_poly.type
_entity_poly.pdbx_seq_one_letter_code
_entity_poly.pdbx_strand_id
1 'polypeptide(L)'
;MTRRHTDNLLDRLIADAQADDYALAGSPGGRHVGVLGWATFVVIGILLVAAFLQRQDVQPAAAQRRAELTQRIEDSSARVAQAQTTAAQLRGSVSQLQQLATRGLGDDFAEQVQAVEAASGFVGLVGPGAVVTLRDGVQPLPKGVTEDEARVLDIDMQMVVNGLWQAGASAMAINGIRLTSVTAIRTAGEAILVDFRPLVPPYTIDAIGPEDLAAEFERTPASEELAQLGIDYGIQSKVSLAKEITVPASTANLPTRAEVVKGGQR
;
A
#
# COMPACT_ATOMS: atom_id res chain seq x y z
N MET A 1 -77.81 1.68 -43.57
CA MET A 1 -76.88 1.83 -42.41
C MET A 1 -75.59 1.14 -42.76
N THR A 2 -74.62 1.91 -43.21
CA THR A 2 -73.32 1.47 -43.78
C THR A 2 -72.27 1.41 -42.66
N ARG A 3 -71.75 0.23 -42.32
CA ARG A 3 -70.59 0.07 -41.47
C ARG A 3 -69.33 0.31 -42.32
N ARG A 4 -68.59 1.38 -41.99
CA ARG A 4 -67.24 1.63 -42.54
C ARG A 4 -66.28 0.65 -41.86
N HIS A 5 -65.63 -0.17 -42.67
CA HIS A 5 -64.51 -1.01 -42.27
C HIS A 5 -63.30 -0.08 -42.18
N THR A 6 -62.78 0.12 -40.99
CA THR A 6 -61.48 0.76 -40.81
C THR A 6 -60.42 -0.29 -41.01
N ASP A 7 -59.87 -0.32 -42.25
CA ASP A 7 -58.66 -1.10 -42.53
C ASP A 7 -57.54 -0.62 -41.65
N ASN A 8 -57.13 -1.47 -40.72
CA ASN A 8 -56.01 -1.19 -39.81
C ASN A 8 -54.71 -1.19 -40.65
N LEU A 9 -54.05 -0.03 -40.72
CA LEU A 9 -52.71 0.14 -41.34
C LEU A 9 -51.69 -0.87 -40.83
N LEU A 10 -51.84 -1.35 -39.58
CA LEU A 10 -51.01 -2.37 -39.01
C LEU A 10 -51.14 -3.74 -39.69
N ASP A 11 -52.38 -4.15 -40.06
CA ASP A 11 -52.59 -5.44 -40.76
C ASP A 11 -51.97 -5.42 -42.17
N ARG A 12 -51.95 -4.26 -42.84
CA ARG A 12 -51.26 -4.09 -44.16
C ARG A 12 -49.76 -4.11 -44.01
N LEU A 13 -49.18 -3.49 -42.98
CA LEU A 13 -47.73 -3.50 -42.72
C LEU A 13 -47.24 -4.89 -42.32
N ILE A 14 -47.98 -5.65 -41.54
CA ILE A 14 -47.65 -7.02 -41.17
C ILE A 14 -47.74 -7.97 -42.36
N ALA A 15 -48.74 -7.80 -43.23
CA ALA A 15 -48.90 -8.61 -44.43
C ALA A 15 -47.82 -8.31 -45.49
N ASP A 16 -47.36 -7.05 -45.61
CA ASP A 16 -46.31 -6.64 -46.50
C ASP A 16 -44.92 -7.10 -46.00
N ALA A 17 -44.66 -7.06 -44.69
CA ALA A 17 -43.44 -7.56 -44.09
C ALA A 17 -43.28 -9.10 -44.14
N GLN A 18 -44.39 -9.83 -44.19
CA GLN A 18 -44.34 -11.30 -44.31
C GLN A 18 -44.27 -11.82 -45.73
N ALA A 19 -44.61 -11.00 -46.73
CA ALA A 19 -44.62 -11.46 -48.12
C ALA A 19 -43.22 -11.50 -48.76
N ASP A 20 -42.30 -10.62 -48.36
CA ASP A 20 -40.98 -10.51 -49.00
C ASP A 20 -39.92 -11.47 -48.43
N ASP A 21 -40.02 -11.86 -47.16
CA ASP A 21 -38.99 -12.71 -46.51
C ASP A 21 -39.15 -14.21 -46.82
N TYR A 22 -40.36 -14.67 -47.21
CA TYR A 22 -40.56 -16.10 -47.54
C TYR A 22 -40.38 -16.46 -48.99
N ALA A 23 -40.30 -15.49 -49.88
CA ALA A 23 -40.05 -15.75 -51.32
C ALA A 23 -38.59 -16.14 -51.63
N LEU A 24 -37.66 -15.90 -50.69
CA LEU A 24 -36.26 -16.22 -50.87
C LEU A 24 -35.85 -17.58 -50.25
N ALA A 25 -36.75 -18.24 -49.50
CA ALA A 25 -36.44 -19.50 -48.81
C ALA A 25 -36.90 -20.77 -49.55
N GLY A 26 -37.39 -20.69 -50.75
CA GLY A 26 -38.05 -21.82 -51.45
C GLY A 26 -37.36 -22.25 -52.72
N SER A 27 -36.11 -22.70 -52.71
CA SER A 27 -35.64 -23.67 -53.69
C SER A 27 -34.70 -24.69 -53.05
N PRO A 28 -35.12 -25.97 -52.90
CA PRO A 28 -34.22 -27.05 -52.57
C PRO A 28 -33.40 -27.42 -53.83
N GLY A 29 -32.62 -26.51 -54.33
CA GLY A 29 -31.54 -26.80 -55.24
C GLY A 29 -30.40 -27.38 -54.44
N GLY A 30 -30.16 -28.70 -54.52
CA GLY A 30 -28.98 -29.35 -53.97
C GLY A 30 -27.73 -28.67 -54.44
N ARG A 31 -27.30 -27.68 -53.68
CA ARG A 31 -25.96 -27.09 -53.85
C ARG A 31 -24.98 -28.13 -53.34
N HIS A 32 -24.48 -28.93 -54.28
CA HIS A 32 -23.24 -29.65 -54.03
C HIS A 32 -22.25 -28.57 -53.56
N VAL A 33 -21.86 -28.64 -52.30
CA VAL A 33 -20.77 -27.80 -51.77
C VAL A 33 -19.57 -28.26 -52.62
N GLY A 34 -19.29 -27.50 -53.68
CA GLY A 34 -18.23 -27.83 -54.58
C GLY A 34 -16.90 -27.90 -53.87
N VAL A 35 -15.92 -28.52 -54.45
CA VAL A 35 -14.55 -28.66 -53.90
C VAL A 35 -14.03 -27.33 -53.32
N LEU A 36 -14.47 -26.19 -53.88
CA LEU A 36 -14.17 -24.86 -53.36
C LEU A 36 -14.76 -24.59 -51.98
N GLY A 37 -15.98 -25.04 -51.66
CA GLY A 37 -16.59 -24.87 -50.35
C GLY A 37 -15.90 -25.71 -49.25
N TRP A 38 -15.49 -26.91 -49.60
CA TRP A 38 -14.68 -27.74 -48.72
C TRP A 38 -13.31 -27.14 -48.49
N ALA A 39 -12.67 -26.54 -49.50
CA ALA A 39 -11.39 -25.86 -49.34
C ALA A 39 -11.46 -24.64 -48.39
N THR A 40 -12.54 -23.86 -48.46
CA THR A 40 -12.74 -22.73 -47.52
C THR A 40 -12.92 -23.18 -46.08
N PHE A 41 -13.67 -24.26 -45.82
CA PHE A 41 -13.80 -24.83 -44.49
C PHE A 41 -12.48 -25.35 -43.93
N VAL A 42 -11.66 -26.00 -44.76
CA VAL A 42 -10.32 -26.46 -44.35
C VAL A 42 -9.40 -25.27 -44.03
N VAL A 43 -9.41 -24.23 -44.86
CA VAL A 43 -8.60 -23.01 -44.58
C VAL A 43 -9.04 -22.33 -43.27
N ILE A 44 -10.34 -22.18 -43.06
CA ILE A 44 -10.87 -21.62 -41.81
C ILE A 44 -10.50 -22.50 -40.63
N GLY A 45 -10.58 -23.84 -40.74
CA GLY A 45 -10.17 -24.78 -39.73
C GLY A 45 -8.67 -24.64 -39.38
N ILE A 46 -7.80 -24.54 -40.38
CA ILE A 46 -6.35 -24.32 -40.18
C ILE A 46 -6.09 -22.98 -39.53
N LEU A 47 -6.78 -21.91 -39.90
CA LEU A 47 -6.63 -20.59 -39.29
C LEU A 47 -7.09 -20.61 -37.82
N LEU A 48 -8.19 -21.28 -37.51
CA LEU A 48 -8.67 -21.43 -36.11
C LEU A 48 -7.70 -22.25 -35.27
N VAL A 49 -7.15 -23.34 -35.79
CA VAL A 49 -6.12 -24.13 -35.11
C VAL A 49 -4.85 -23.31 -34.91
N ALA A 50 -4.40 -22.57 -35.91
CA ALA A 50 -3.24 -21.68 -35.81
C ALA A 50 -3.47 -20.58 -34.77
N ALA A 51 -4.64 -19.93 -34.75
CA ALA A 51 -5.02 -18.95 -33.76
C ALA A 51 -5.12 -19.53 -32.33
N PHE A 52 -5.59 -20.78 -32.21
CA PHE A 52 -5.66 -21.48 -30.94
C PHE A 52 -4.27 -21.84 -30.39
N LEU A 53 -3.38 -22.36 -31.26
CA LEU A 53 -2.00 -22.65 -30.88
C LEU A 53 -1.23 -21.38 -30.51
N GLN A 54 -1.43 -20.28 -31.22
CA GLN A 54 -0.78 -18.98 -30.93
C GLN A 54 -1.24 -18.39 -29.59
N ARG A 55 -2.47 -18.68 -29.13
CA ARG A 55 -2.95 -18.29 -27.80
C ARG A 55 -2.30 -19.08 -26.66
N GLN A 56 -1.90 -20.31 -26.91
CA GLN A 56 -1.24 -21.14 -25.90
C GLN A 56 0.18 -20.66 -25.57
N ASP A 57 0.88 -20.04 -26.52
CA ASP A 57 2.27 -19.59 -26.32
C ASP A 57 2.39 -18.25 -25.56
N VAL A 58 1.31 -17.46 -25.44
CA VAL A 58 1.34 -16.13 -24.79
C VAL A 58 1.17 -16.24 -23.26
N GLN A 59 0.45 -17.23 -22.77
CA GLN A 59 0.21 -17.41 -21.32
C GLN A 59 1.46 -17.85 -20.51
N PRO A 60 2.29 -18.79 -20.97
CA PRO A 60 3.47 -19.22 -20.21
C PRO A 60 4.51 -18.10 -20.10
N ALA A 61 4.68 -17.25 -21.11
CA ALA A 61 5.64 -16.14 -21.06
C ALA A 61 5.26 -15.07 -20.03
N ALA A 62 3.98 -14.78 -19.85
CA ALA A 62 3.51 -13.83 -18.83
C ALA A 62 3.65 -14.40 -17.41
N ALA A 63 3.36 -15.67 -17.23
CA ALA A 63 3.54 -16.38 -15.94
C ALA A 63 5.02 -16.46 -15.55
N GLN A 64 5.90 -16.78 -16.51
CA GLN A 64 7.34 -16.81 -16.30
C GLN A 64 7.91 -15.44 -15.92
N ARG A 65 7.51 -14.37 -16.62
CA ARG A 65 7.92 -12.99 -16.26
C ARG A 65 7.46 -12.59 -14.87
N ARG A 66 6.23 -12.95 -14.48
CA ARG A 66 5.73 -12.69 -13.12
C ARG A 66 6.54 -13.45 -12.08
N ALA A 67 6.83 -14.73 -12.31
CA ALA A 67 7.64 -15.55 -11.41
C ALA A 67 9.06 -14.97 -11.28
N GLU A 68 9.70 -14.57 -12.40
CA GLU A 68 11.02 -13.93 -12.39
C GLU A 68 11.02 -12.60 -11.63
N LEU A 69 9.99 -11.75 -11.83
CA LEU A 69 9.86 -10.50 -11.10
C LEU A 69 9.64 -10.73 -9.60
N THR A 70 8.79 -11.70 -9.23
CA THR A 70 8.57 -12.07 -7.84
C THR A 70 9.86 -12.54 -7.19
N GLN A 71 10.60 -13.42 -7.86
CA GLN A 71 11.89 -13.90 -7.36
C GLN A 71 12.92 -12.78 -7.21
N ARG A 72 12.99 -11.83 -8.16
CA ARG A 72 13.87 -10.66 -8.05
C ARG A 72 13.50 -9.76 -6.87
N ILE A 73 12.20 -9.60 -6.60
CA ILE A 73 11.70 -8.83 -5.45
C ILE A 73 12.08 -9.54 -4.16
N GLU A 74 11.87 -10.86 -4.06
CA GLU A 74 12.26 -11.66 -2.91
C GLU A 74 13.77 -11.62 -2.65
N ASP A 75 14.58 -11.82 -3.68
CA ASP A 75 16.05 -11.73 -3.59
C ASP A 75 16.51 -10.33 -3.17
N SER A 76 15.86 -9.27 -3.69
CA SER A 76 16.19 -7.90 -3.31
C SER A 76 15.78 -7.62 -1.85
N SER A 77 14.61 -8.08 -1.45
CA SER A 77 14.10 -7.95 -0.08
C SER A 77 14.99 -8.69 0.92
N ALA A 78 15.44 -9.90 0.58
CA ALA A 78 16.37 -10.68 1.41
C ALA A 78 17.72 -9.96 1.55
N ARG A 79 18.26 -9.39 0.46
CA ARG A 79 19.51 -8.60 0.53
C ARG A 79 19.38 -7.35 1.39
N VAL A 80 18.25 -6.65 1.28
CA VAL A 80 17.96 -5.48 2.12
C VAL A 80 17.87 -5.89 3.59
N ALA A 81 17.14 -6.97 3.91
CA ALA A 81 17.03 -7.49 5.28
C ALA A 81 18.40 -7.89 5.86
N GLN A 82 19.24 -8.57 5.07
CA GLN A 82 20.58 -8.93 5.47
C GLN A 82 21.48 -7.71 5.71
N ALA A 83 21.44 -6.71 4.81
CA ALA A 83 22.17 -5.47 4.99
C ALA A 83 21.73 -4.70 6.25
N GLN A 84 20.43 -4.70 6.54
CA GLN A 84 19.88 -4.10 7.77
C GLN A 84 20.37 -4.82 9.03
N THR A 85 20.38 -6.16 9.02
CA THR A 85 20.89 -6.97 10.12
C THR A 85 22.38 -6.68 10.36
N THR A 86 23.17 -6.65 9.30
CA THR A 86 24.62 -6.33 9.39
C THR A 86 24.83 -4.90 9.92
N ALA A 87 24.05 -3.94 9.43
CA ALA A 87 24.12 -2.57 9.92
C ALA A 87 23.74 -2.46 11.40
N ALA A 88 22.71 -3.21 11.85
CA ALA A 88 22.34 -3.26 13.28
C ALA A 88 23.47 -3.88 14.15
N GLN A 89 24.08 -4.96 13.69
CA GLN A 89 25.22 -5.58 14.37
C GLN A 89 26.42 -4.62 14.48
N LEU A 90 26.77 -3.92 13.40
CA LEU A 90 27.87 -2.94 13.40
C LEU A 90 27.56 -1.78 14.36
N ARG A 91 26.34 -1.28 14.40
CA ARG A 91 25.93 -0.24 15.34
C ARG A 91 26.03 -0.72 16.79
N GLY A 92 25.59 -1.95 17.07
CA GLY A 92 25.78 -2.58 18.38
C GLY A 92 27.25 -2.64 18.80
N SER A 93 28.14 -3.02 17.86
CA SER A 93 29.57 -3.04 18.11
C SER A 93 30.17 -1.64 18.36
N VAL A 94 29.72 -0.64 17.61
CA VAL A 94 30.14 0.76 17.81
C VAL A 94 29.67 1.26 19.18
N SER A 95 28.41 1.03 19.55
CA SER A 95 27.88 1.40 20.87
C SER A 95 28.65 0.72 22.00
N GLN A 96 28.97 -0.56 21.85
CA GLN A 96 29.79 -1.28 22.82
C GLN A 96 31.21 -0.69 22.98
N LEU A 97 31.85 -0.35 21.86
CA LEU A 97 33.15 0.30 21.86
C LEU A 97 33.10 1.71 22.48
N GLN A 98 32.06 2.47 22.20
CA GLN A 98 31.80 3.77 22.83
C GLN A 98 31.63 3.65 24.34
N GLN A 99 30.84 2.68 24.83
CA GLN A 99 30.68 2.41 26.25
C GLN A 99 32.02 2.04 26.92
N LEU A 100 32.86 1.26 26.23
CA LEU A 100 34.19 0.94 26.74
C LEU A 100 35.10 2.18 26.79
N ALA A 101 35.03 3.05 25.79
CA ALA A 101 35.81 4.28 25.74
C ALA A 101 35.34 5.30 26.80
N THR A 102 34.06 5.32 27.17
CA THR A 102 33.48 6.26 28.13
C THR A 102 33.64 5.80 29.57
N ARG A 103 33.92 4.50 29.83
CA ARG A 103 34.12 3.97 31.20
C ARG A 103 35.19 4.68 32.04
N GLY A 104 36.08 5.45 31.39
CA GLY A 104 37.10 6.25 32.06
C GLY A 104 36.72 7.72 32.32
N LEU A 105 35.54 8.16 31.81
CA LEU A 105 35.14 9.58 31.84
C LEU A 105 34.10 9.92 32.92
N GLY A 106 33.71 8.94 33.73
CA GLY A 106 32.70 9.08 34.77
C GLY A 106 31.28 8.68 34.32
N ASP A 107 30.48 8.25 35.32
CA ASP A 107 29.12 7.72 35.05
C ASP A 107 28.18 8.79 34.50
N ASP A 108 28.31 10.04 34.93
CA ASP A 108 27.48 11.17 34.43
C ASP A 108 27.66 11.41 32.93
N PHE A 109 28.88 11.22 32.39
CA PHE A 109 29.16 11.36 30.97
C PHE A 109 28.54 10.21 30.17
N ALA A 110 28.62 8.99 30.70
CA ALA A 110 28.02 7.81 30.05
C ALA A 110 26.49 7.96 29.95
N GLU A 111 25.85 8.45 31.00
CA GLU A 111 24.40 8.70 31.05
C GLU A 111 24.00 9.78 30.04
N GLN A 112 24.75 10.89 29.95
CA GLN A 112 24.51 11.94 28.94
C GLN A 112 24.64 11.40 27.47
N VAL A 113 25.65 10.59 27.22
CA VAL A 113 25.83 9.98 25.88
C VAL A 113 24.63 9.07 25.55
N GLN A 114 24.20 8.21 26.47
CA GLN A 114 23.04 7.35 26.27
C GLN A 114 21.74 8.16 26.05
N ALA A 115 21.54 9.23 26.77
CA ALA A 115 20.38 10.11 26.58
C ALA A 115 20.38 10.76 25.20
N VAL A 116 21.54 11.23 24.73
CA VAL A 116 21.69 11.79 23.37
C VAL A 116 21.50 10.72 22.30
N GLU A 117 22.04 9.53 22.46
CA GLU A 117 21.87 8.42 21.51
C GLU A 117 20.40 7.98 21.44
N ALA A 118 19.70 7.93 22.57
CA ALA A 118 18.26 7.62 22.62
C ALA A 118 17.43 8.71 21.91
N ALA A 119 17.72 9.99 22.20
CA ALA A 119 17.02 11.13 21.61
C ALA A 119 17.30 11.26 20.11
N SER A 120 18.50 10.94 19.65
CA SER A 120 18.86 10.96 18.22
C SER A 120 18.31 9.78 17.44
N GLY A 121 17.83 8.74 18.12
CA GLY A 121 17.26 7.54 17.51
C GLY A 121 18.27 6.50 17.05
N PHE A 122 19.55 6.62 17.42
CA PHE A 122 20.59 5.67 16.99
C PHE A 122 20.62 4.38 17.82
N VAL A 123 19.93 4.33 18.94
CA VAL A 123 19.76 3.12 19.74
C VAL A 123 18.29 2.68 19.73
N GLY A 124 18.09 1.36 19.78
CA GLY A 124 16.77 0.79 19.96
C GLY A 124 16.28 1.06 21.38
N LEU A 125 14.98 1.25 21.56
CA LEU A 125 14.34 1.50 22.84
C LEU A 125 13.26 0.47 23.08
N VAL A 126 13.07 0.13 24.36
CA VAL A 126 11.98 -0.73 24.81
C VAL A 126 11.29 -0.03 25.98
N GLY A 127 9.98 0.01 25.96
CA GLY A 127 9.20 0.65 27.01
C GLY A 127 7.70 0.52 26.82
N PRO A 128 6.92 1.01 27.77
CA PRO A 128 5.46 1.09 27.64
C PRO A 128 5.07 2.15 26.62
N GLY A 129 3.82 2.13 26.18
CA GLY A 129 3.30 3.17 25.29
C GLY A 129 2.03 2.78 24.57
N ALA A 130 1.85 3.30 23.35
CA ALA A 130 0.67 3.09 22.53
C ALA A 130 1.03 2.55 21.15
N VAL A 131 0.14 1.72 20.61
CA VAL A 131 0.19 1.25 19.24
C VAL A 131 -1.05 1.76 18.52
N VAL A 132 -0.83 2.51 17.44
CA VAL A 132 -1.89 2.98 16.56
C VAL A 132 -1.79 2.23 15.23
N THR A 133 -2.89 1.57 14.85
CA THR A 133 -2.97 0.86 13.57
C THR A 133 -3.95 1.55 12.66
N LEU A 134 -3.53 1.87 11.44
CA LEU A 134 -4.36 2.43 10.38
C LEU A 134 -4.52 1.43 9.24
N ARG A 135 -5.72 1.39 8.66
CA ARG A 135 -6.04 0.58 7.49
C ARG A 135 -6.92 1.37 6.56
N ASP A 136 -6.77 1.11 5.29
CA ASP A 136 -7.67 1.63 4.27
C ASP A 136 -9.12 1.17 4.53
N GLY A 137 -10.09 1.95 4.07
CA GLY A 137 -11.48 1.59 4.14
C GLY A 137 -11.77 0.34 3.31
N VAL A 138 -12.67 -0.50 3.81
CA VAL A 138 -13.11 -1.72 3.13
C VAL A 138 -14.60 -1.68 2.85
N GLN A 139 -15.02 -2.34 1.78
CA GLN A 139 -16.44 -2.42 1.42
C GLN A 139 -17.30 -3.04 2.56
N PRO A 140 -18.52 -2.49 2.85
CA PRO A 140 -19.16 -1.37 2.16
C PRO A 140 -18.61 -0.01 2.62
N LEU A 141 -18.22 0.85 1.67
CA LEU A 141 -17.76 2.22 1.94
C LEU A 141 -18.94 3.17 2.19
N PRO A 142 -18.71 4.35 2.81
CA PRO A 142 -19.69 5.41 2.91
C PRO A 142 -20.22 5.83 1.53
N LYS A 143 -21.46 6.35 1.49
CA LYS A 143 -22.09 6.73 0.22
C LYS A 143 -21.28 7.81 -0.51
N GLY A 144 -20.92 7.51 -1.76
CA GLY A 144 -20.21 8.46 -2.62
C GLY A 144 -18.70 8.40 -2.50
N VAL A 145 -18.17 7.57 -1.60
CA VAL A 145 -16.72 7.38 -1.41
C VAL A 145 -16.21 6.28 -2.35
N THR A 146 -15.16 6.58 -3.07
CA THR A 146 -14.44 5.63 -3.94
C THR A 146 -13.36 4.88 -3.15
N GLU A 147 -12.85 3.77 -3.68
CA GLU A 147 -11.75 3.01 -3.07
C GLU A 147 -10.47 3.84 -2.94
N ASP A 148 -10.22 4.75 -3.88
CA ASP A 148 -9.06 5.63 -3.83
C ASP A 148 -9.18 6.69 -2.72
N GLU A 149 -10.38 7.21 -2.46
CA GLU A 149 -10.64 8.17 -1.38
C GLU A 149 -10.64 7.50 0.01
N ALA A 150 -10.89 6.19 0.07
CA ALA A 150 -10.88 5.40 1.30
C ALA A 150 -9.47 4.93 1.72
N ARG A 151 -8.43 5.44 1.08
CA ARG A 151 -7.03 5.08 1.38
C ARG A 151 -6.45 6.02 2.42
N VAL A 152 -5.62 5.46 3.30
CA VAL A 152 -4.81 6.24 4.22
C VAL A 152 -3.76 7.03 3.44
N LEU A 153 -3.64 8.32 3.74
CA LEU A 153 -2.69 9.23 3.12
C LEU A 153 -1.48 9.49 4.04
N ASP A 154 -0.41 10.02 3.47
CA ASP A 154 0.78 10.44 4.22
C ASP A 154 0.47 11.55 5.23
N ILE A 155 -0.45 12.45 4.92
CA ILE A 155 -0.90 13.50 5.83
C ILE A 155 -1.61 12.93 7.07
N ASP A 156 -2.40 11.84 6.91
CA ASP A 156 -3.07 11.18 8.02
C ASP A 156 -2.04 10.56 8.98
N MET A 157 -1.02 9.90 8.41
CA MET A 157 0.07 9.34 9.19
C MET A 157 0.88 10.43 9.91
N GLN A 158 1.18 11.55 9.24
CA GLN A 158 1.86 12.70 9.85
C GLN A 158 1.04 13.28 11.00
N MET A 159 -0.28 13.39 10.82
CA MET A 159 -1.20 13.86 11.84
C MET A 159 -1.17 12.96 13.08
N VAL A 160 -1.26 11.65 12.91
CA VAL A 160 -1.19 10.67 14.02
C VAL A 160 0.17 10.73 14.73
N VAL A 161 1.28 10.78 13.97
CA VAL A 161 2.63 10.91 14.53
C VAL A 161 2.76 12.19 15.35
N ASN A 162 2.30 13.32 14.84
CA ASN A 162 2.35 14.59 15.56
C ASN A 162 1.45 14.58 16.81
N GLY A 163 0.28 13.94 16.73
CA GLY A 163 -0.59 13.74 17.89
C GLY A 163 0.06 12.90 18.99
N LEU A 164 0.75 11.84 18.62
CA LEU A 164 1.50 11.00 19.56
C LEU A 164 2.67 11.76 20.21
N TRP A 165 3.42 12.58 19.43
CA TRP A 165 4.44 13.48 20.01
C TRP A 165 3.81 14.48 20.98
N GLN A 166 2.68 15.06 20.63
CA GLN A 166 1.94 15.99 21.50
C GLN A 166 1.45 15.31 22.78
N ALA A 167 1.04 14.03 22.70
CA ALA A 167 0.63 13.21 23.83
C ALA A 167 1.79 12.78 24.74
N GLY A 168 3.05 13.04 24.36
CA GLY A 168 4.23 12.76 25.20
C GLY A 168 5.02 11.52 24.76
N ALA A 169 4.86 11.03 23.54
CA ALA A 169 5.72 9.99 23.03
C ALA A 169 7.19 10.41 23.03
N SER A 170 8.10 9.51 23.40
CA SER A 170 9.54 9.74 23.43
C SER A 170 10.28 9.11 22.26
N ALA A 171 9.71 8.07 21.66
CA ALA A 171 10.25 7.39 20.49
C ALA A 171 9.14 6.71 19.69
N MET A 172 9.25 6.71 18.38
CA MET A 172 8.26 6.05 17.51
C MET A 172 8.91 5.33 16.34
N ALA A 173 8.18 4.32 15.84
CA ALA A 173 8.47 3.65 14.57
C ALA A 173 7.16 3.44 13.80
N ILE A 174 7.23 3.45 12.47
CA ILE A 174 6.14 3.07 11.59
C ILE A 174 6.56 1.80 10.85
N ASN A 175 5.80 0.71 11.02
CA ASN A 175 6.12 -0.60 10.44
C ASN A 175 7.60 -0.99 10.68
N GLY A 176 8.11 -0.74 11.89
CA GLY A 176 9.50 -1.01 12.25
C GLY A 176 10.54 -0.03 11.70
N ILE A 177 10.13 1.08 11.09
CA ILE A 177 11.04 2.15 10.67
C ILE A 177 11.06 3.24 11.73
N ARG A 178 12.21 3.41 12.43
CA ARG A 178 12.40 4.43 13.47
C ARG A 178 12.16 5.82 12.91
N LEU A 179 11.34 6.60 13.59
CA LEU A 179 11.18 8.02 13.31
C LEU A 179 12.27 8.82 14.04
N THR A 180 12.89 9.73 13.29
CA THR A 180 13.86 10.71 13.77
C THR A 180 13.45 12.08 13.24
N SER A 181 14.15 13.14 13.67
CA SER A 181 13.90 14.50 13.20
C SER A 181 14.10 14.70 11.68
N VAL A 182 14.74 13.77 11.01
CA VAL A 182 15.01 13.83 9.56
C VAL A 182 14.22 12.78 8.76
N THR A 183 13.41 11.96 9.43
CA THR A 183 12.58 10.95 8.75
C THR A 183 11.45 11.63 7.99
N ALA A 184 11.39 11.43 6.69
CA ALA A 184 10.32 11.94 5.85
C ALA A 184 9.19 10.91 5.71
N ILE A 185 7.95 11.36 5.92
CA ILE A 185 6.72 10.62 5.60
C ILE A 185 6.11 11.33 4.41
N ARG A 186 5.95 10.67 3.27
CA ARG A 186 5.45 11.27 2.03
C ARG A 186 4.83 10.23 1.10
N THR A 187 3.94 10.67 0.24
CA THR A 187 3.37 9.85 -0.83
C THR A 187 4.28 9.84 -2.06
N ALA A 188 4.38 8.68 -2.72
CA ALA A 188 4.98 8.51 -4.03
C ALA A 188 4.13 7.53 -4.86
N GLY A 189 3.40 8.09 -5.83
CA GLY A 189 2.38 7.32 -6.54
C GLY A 189 1.26 6.89 -5.59
N GLU A 190 1.00 5.61 -5.50
CA GLU A 190 -0.01 5.03 -4.60
C GLU A 190 0.55 4.52 -3.26
N ALA A 191 1.85 4.64 -3.04
CA ALA A 191 2.51 4.15 -1.84
C ALA A 191 2.89 5.29 -0.90
N ILE A 192 2.75 5.05 0.41
CA ILE A 192 3.32 5.92 1.43
C ILE A 192 4.77 5.47 1.67
N LEU A 193 5.69 6.42 1.61
CA LEU A 193 7.08 6.19 1.91
C LEU A 193 7.45 6.77 3.27
N VAL A 194 8.10 5.97 4.09
CA VAL A 194 8.74 6.40 5.33
C VAL A 194 10.24 6.14 5.17
N ASP A 195 11.03 7.17 5.29
CA ASP A 195 12.49 7.12 5.06
C ASP A 195 12.83 6.46 3.72
N PHE A 196 12.14 6.87 2.62
CA PHE A 196 12.25 6.33 1.26
C PHE A 196 11.85 4.85 1.11
N ARG A 197 11.30 4.22 2.12
CA ARG A 197 10.85 2.82 2.10
C ARG A 197 9.34 2.78 1.91
N PRO A 198 8.85 2.09 0.87
CA PRO A 198 7.41 1.98 0.62
C PRO A 198 6.77 1.09 1.68
N LEU A 199 5.64 1.55 2.20
CA LEU A 199 4.80 0.82 3.13
C LEU A 199 3.52 0.35 2.44
N VAL A 200 2.97 -0.72 2.96
CA VAL A 200 1.66 -1.25 2.59
C VAL A 200 0.79 -1.36 3.85
N PRO A 201 -0.53 -1.17 3.74
CA PRO A 201 -1.43 -1.36 4.87
C PRO A 201 -1.41 -2.82 5.38
N PRO A 202 -1.61 -3.07 6.69
CA PRO A 202 -1.87 -2.09 7.71
C PRO A 202 -0.64 -1.28 8.10
N TYR A 203 -0.83 0.00 8.42
CA TYR A 203 0.22 0.85 8.94
C TYR A 203 0.17 0.81 10.47
N THR A 204 1.26 0.35 11.08
CA THR A 204 1.37 0.24 12.54
C THR A 204 2.37 1.28 13.04
N ILE A 205 1.93 2.16 13.92
CA ILE A 205 2.74 3.18 14.57
C ILE A 205 2.95 2.74 16.00
N ASP A 206 4.17 2.35 16.31
CA ASP A 206 4.61 1.94 17.64
C ASP A 206 5.21 3.17 18.33
N ALA A 207 4.64 3.60 19.46
CA ALA A 207 5.05 4.78 20.19
C ALA A 207 5.38 4.44 21.63
N ILE A 208 6.62 4.67 22.07
CA ILE A 208 7.06 4.57 23.46
C ILE A 208 6.77 5.89 24.15
N GLY A 209 6.23 5.86 25.36
CA GLY A 209 5.91 7.03 26.17
C GLY A 209 5.36 6.63 27.54
N PRO A 210 4.73 7.56 28.25
CA PRO A 210 4.11 7.28 29.55
C PRO A 210 3.03 6.20 29.43
N GLU A 211 2.71 5.55 30.55
CA GLU A 211 1.73 4.45 30.56
C GLU A 211 0.32 4.88 30.11
N ASP A 212 -0.01 6.15 30.22
CA ASP A 212 -1.28 6.74 29.79
C ASP A 212 -1.23 7.33 28.37
N LEU A 213 -0.14 7.12 27.62
CA LEU A 213 0.06 7.69 26.27
C LEU A 213 -1.14 7.47 25.34
N ALA A 214 -1.75 6.29 25.38
CA ALA A 214 -2.92 6.00 24.54
C ALA A 214 -4.12 6.91 24.92
N ALA A 215 -4.37 7.09 26.21
CA ALA A 215 -5.45 7.95 26.70
C ALA A 215 -5.17 9.44 26.44
N GLU A 216 -3.91 9.86 26.55
CA GLU A 216 -3.52 11.22 26.20
C GLU A 216 -3.63 11.49 24.68
N PHE A 217 -3.26 10.51 23.85
CA PHE A 217 -3.46 10.62 22.40
C PHE A 217 -4.95 10.74 22.04
N GLU A 218 -5.83 9.97 22.68
CA GLU A 218 -7.28 10.04 22.44
C GLU A 218 -7.89 11.42 22.75
N ARG A 219 -7.21 12.25 23.56
CA ARG A 219 -7.60 13.63 23.86
C ARG A 219 -7.04 14.66 22.86
N THR A 220 -6.19 14.25 21.93
CA THR A 220 -5.61 15.16 20.96
C THR A 220 -6.56 15.42 19.78
N PRO A 221 -6.47 16.59 19.13
CA PRO A 221 -7.21 16.85 17.89
C PRO A 221 -6.94 15.83 16.79
N ALA A 222 -5.74 15.23 16.79
CA ALA A 222 -5.39 14.19 15.83
C ALA A 222 -6.27 12.93 15.97
N SER A 223 -6.65 12.57 17.19
CA SER A 223 -7.56 11.45 17.44
C SER A 223 -8.98 11.75 17.00
N GLU A 224 -9.45 12.99 17.20
CA GLU A 224 -10.77 13.43 16.73
C GLU A 224 -10.85 13.41 15.21
N GLU A 225 -9.84 13.96 14.53
CA GLU A 225 -9.74 13.95 13.07
C GLU A 225 -9.67 12.52 12.52
N LEU A 226 -8.91 11.64 13.18
CA LEU A 226 -8.81 10.24 12.80
C LEU A 226 -10.17 9.52 12.91
N ALA A 227 -10.96 9.82 13.93
CA ALA A 227 -12.32 9.31 14.05
C ALA A 227 -13.23 9.84 12.94
N GLN A 228 -13.07 11.12 12.54
CA GLN A 228 -13.82 11.74 11.44
C GLN A 228 -13.48 11.10 10.10
N LEU A 229 -12.20 10.81 9.83
CA LEU A 229 -11.77 10.07 8.63
C LEU A 229 -12.41 8.68 8.55
N GLY A 230 -12.63 8.04 9.69
CA GLY A 230 -13.36 6.78 9.77
C GLY A 230 -14.83 6.91 9.35
N ILE A 231 -15.49 7.99 9.74
CA ILE A 231 -16.89 8.28 9.39
C ILE A 231 -17.03 8.68 7.92
N ASP A 232 -16.16 9.57 7.44
CA ASP A 232 -16.29 10.17 6.12
C ASP A 232 -15.79 9.26 5.00
N TYR A 233 -14.68 8.54 5.23
CA TYR A 233 -13.99 7.73 4.21
C TYR A 233 -13.94 6.24 4.53
N GLY A 234 -14.36 5.83 5.71
CA GLY A 234 -14.33 4.41 6.11
C GLY A 234 -12.94 3.93 6.52
N ILE A 235 -11.98 4.84 6.73
CA ILE A 235 -10.64 4.51 7.21
C ILE A 235 -10.74 3.85 8.58
N GLN A 236 -10.06 2.72 8.74
CA GLN A 236 -10.08 1.99 10.01
C GLN A 236 -8.88 2.38 10.86
N SER A 237 -9.16 2.79 12.09
CA SER A 237 -8.14 3.10 13.08
C SER A 237 -8.37 2.31 14.36
N LYS A 238 -7.27 1.94 15.00
CA LYS A 238 -7.29 1.29 16.31
C LYS A 238 -6.14 1.82 17.16
N VAL A 239 -6.46 2.36 18.32
CA VAL A 239 -5.50 2.72 19.36
C VAL A 239 -5.49 1.64 20.42
N SER A 240 -4.33 1.24 20.88
CA SER A 240 -4.17 0.24 21.93
C SER A 240 -2.98 0.55 22.81
N LEU A 241 -3.15 0.35 24.14
CA LEU A 241 -2.07 0.41 25.09
C LEU A 241 -1.21 -0.85 24.96
N ALA A 242 0.10 -0.69 25.05
CA ALA A 242 1.05 -1.79 25.12
C ALA A 242 2.02 -1.59 26.29
N LYS A 243 2.21 -2.65 27.09
CA LYS A 243 3.12 -2.62 28.25
C LYS A 243 4.59 -2.64 27.84
N GLU A 244 4.86 -3.21 26.68
CA GLU A 244 6.20 -3.34 26.14
C GLU A 244 6.16 -3.18 24.63
N ILE A 245 6.84 -2.16 24.15
CA ILE A 245 7.00 -1.83 22.72
C ILE A 245 8.50 -1.78 22.46
N THR A 246 8.93 -2.40 21.38
CA THR A 246 10.30 -2.29 20.89
C THR A 246 10.34 -1.36 19.69
N VAL A 247 10.99 -0.22 19.84
CA VAL A 247 11.26 0.71 18.73
C VAL A 247 12.71 0.53 18.30
N PRO A 248 13.00 0.14 17.06
CA PRO A 248 14.35 -0.17 16.62
C PRO A 248 15.22 1.08 16.52
N ALA A 249 16.53 0.88 16.41
CA ALA A 249 17.45 1.95 16.03
C ALA A 249 17.19 2.43 14.60
N SER A 250 17.43 3.72 14.35
CA SER A 250 17.35 4.30 13.03
C SER A 250 18.41 3.69 12.10
N THR A 251 18.02 3.49 10.84
CA THR A 251 18.93 3.09 9.76
C THR A 251 19.50 4.28 9.00
N ALA A 252 19.13 5.51 9.37
CA ALA A 252 19.65 6.72 8.77
C ALA A 252 21.18 6.84 8.93
N ASN A 253 21.82 7.38 7.92
CA ASN A 253 23.25 7.64 7.99
C ASN A 253 23.54 8.80 8.94
N LEU A 254 24.58 8.64 9.74
CA LEU A 254 25.12 9.75 10.53
C LEU A 254 25.58 10.89 9.60
N PRO A 255 25.35 12.15 9.98
CA PRO A 255 25.87 13.28 9.23
C PRO A 255 27.41 13.25 9.26
N THR A 256 28.04 12.94 8.12
CA THR A 256 29.49 12.81 8.00
C THR A 256 30.21 14.14 7.79
N ARG A 257 29.47 15.23 7.54
CA ARG A 257 30.00 16.55 7.24
C ARG A 257 29.47 17.65 8.17
N ALA A 258 28.90 17.26 9.33
CA ALA A 258 28.46 18.24 10.32
C ALA A 258 29.65 18.62 11.21
N GLU A 259 29.94 19.92 11.29
CA GLU A 259 30.89 20.48 12.27
C GLU A 259 30.11 21.05 13.44
N VAL A 260 30.62 20.80 14.66
CA VAL A 260 30.06 21.40 15.87
C VAL A 260 30.31 22.91 15.80
N VAL A 261 29.24 23.68 15.63
CA VAL A 261 29.34 25.15 15.80
C VAL A 261 29.67 25.40 17.26
N LYS A 262 30.90 25.82 17.55
CA LYS A 262 31.27 26.28 18.89
C LYS A 262 30.35 27.44 19.24
N GLY A 263 29.39 27.19 20.11
CA GLY A 263 28.43 28.20 20.56
C GLY A 263 29.16 29.40 21.10
N GLY A 264 28.97 30.53 20.45
CA GLY A 264 29.42 31.77 21.02
C GLY A 264 28.67 32.00 22.33
N GLN A 265 29.39 32.10 23.39
CA GLN A 265 28.88 32.62 24.65
C GLN A 265 28.28 33.97 24.35
N ARG A 266 26.95 34.10 24.52
CA ARG A 266 26.28 35.37 24.67
C ARG A 266 25.85 35.53 26.10
#